data_f26ae3f6bd84174fddb9dc4e67f345a2
#
_entry.id   f26ae3f6bd84174fddb9dc4e67f345a2
#
_cell.length_a   1.000
_cell.length_b   1.000
_cell.length_c   1.000
_cell.angle_alpha   90.00
_cell.angle_beta   90.00
_cell.angle_gamma   90.00
#
_symmetry.space_group_name_H-M   'P 1'
#
loop_
_entity.id
_entity.type
_entity.pdbx_description
1 polymer ?
#
loop_
_entity_poly.entity_id
_entity_poly.type
_entity_poly.pdbx_seq_one_letter_code
_entity_poly.pdbx_strand_id
1 'polypeptide(L)'
;SAPLPSTHRFPMAKFRLLHQLLLEQGVVQADEVHRPLSIARRDLESVHPRTYHEAFSRDRLTRPEQRRIGLPATRPLVQRTWLAVGGTLLTARLALQRGLASHLAGGTHHAHPGFGSGFCIFNDCAVAARVLLGTGEVRRILIVDLDVHQGDGSAACFQDDPRVTTLSVHAASNFPLSLIHI
;
A
#
# COMPACT_ATOMS: atom_id res chain seq x y z
N SER A 1 -5.26 -13.99 -1.31
CA SER A 1 -5.28 -13.30 -2.62
C SER A 1 -6.70 -13.14 -3.11
N ALA A 2 -7.03 -12.01 -3.75
CA ALA A 2 -8.32 -11.84 -4.42
C ALA A 2 -8.26 -12.49 -5.82
N PRO A 3 -9.33 -13.12 -6.31
CA PRO A 3 -9.35 -13.69 -7.66
C PRO A 3 -9.34 -12.57 -8.71
N LEU A 4 -8.51 -12.74 -9.74
CA LEU A 4 -8.48 -11.92 -10.96
C LEU A 4 -8.58 -12.85 -12.18
N PRO A 5 -9.06 -12.36 -13.34
CA PRO A 5 -9.03 -13.12 -14.57
C PRO A 5 -7.61 -13.64 -14.89
N SER A 6 -7.49 -14.82 -15.48
CA SER A 6 -6.19 -15.41 -15.80
C SER A 6 -5.34 -14.58 -16.76
N THR A 7 -5.99 -13.76 -17.59
CA THR A 7 -5.36 -12.82 -18.53
C THR A 7 -4.97 -11.48 -17.90
N HIS A 8 -5.25 -11.28 -16.61
CA HIS A 8 -4.99 -10.00 -15.95
C HIS A 8 -3.49 -9.78 -15.76
N ARG A 9 -2.98 -8.58 -16.11
CA ARG A 9 -1.55 -8.24 -16.03
C ARG A 9 -0.99 -8.34 -14.60
N PHE A 10 -1.80 -8.01 -13.58
CA PHE A 10 -1.36 -8.04 -12.20
C PHE A 10 -1.30 -9.49 -11.69
N PRO A 11 -0.13 -10.01 -11.31
CA PRO A 11 0.05 -11.41 -10.92
C PRO A 11 -0.39 -11.64 -9.47
N MET A 12 -1.70 -11.59 -9.20
CA MET A 12 -2.25 -11.65 -7.83
C MET A 12 -1.83 -12.91 -7.07
N ALA A 13 -1.54 -14.00 -7.76
CA ALA A 13 -1.07 -15.26 -7.15
C ALA A 13 0.29 -15.14 -6.45
N LYS A 14 1.13 -14.16 -6.83
CA LYS A 14 2.48 -13.96 -6.28
C LYS A 14 2.51 -13.91 -4.76
N PHE A 15 1.53 -13.27 -4.14
CA PHE A 15 1.48 -13.10 -2.67
C PHE A 15 1.31 -14.44 -1.95
N ARG A 16 0.43 -15.31 -2.46
CA ARG A 16 0.22 -16.64 -1.91
C ARG A 16 1.43 -17.54 -2.17
N LEU A 17 1.95 -17.50 -3.39
CA LEU A 17 3.12 -18.32 -3.78
C LEU A 17 4.35 -17.93 -2.96
N LEU A 18 4.62 -16.62 -2.78
CA LEU A 18 5.73 -16.16 -1.96
C LEU A 18 5.58 -16.63 -0.51
N HIS A 19 4.41 -16.48 0.08
CA HIS A 19 4.15 -16.95 1.44
C HIS A 19 4.40 -18.46 1.59
N GLN A 20 3.90 -19.26 0.65
CA GLN A 20 4.13 -20.71 0.64
C GLN A 20 5.62 -21.04 0.52
N LEU A 21 6.31 -20.41 -0.44
CA LEU A 21 7.74 -20.64 -0.67
C LEU A 21 8.59 -20.32 0.56
N LEU A 22 8.32 -19.21 1.26
CA LEU A 22 9.05 -18.82 2.46
C LEU A 22 8.90 -19.84 3.58
N LEU A 23 7.71 -20.42 3.77
CA LEU A 23 7.47 -21.49 4.74
C LEU A 23 8.14 -22.79 4.32
N GLU A 24 7.99 -23.21 3.04
CA GLU A 24 8.58 -24.43 2.51
C GLU A 24 10.12 -24.44 2.58
N GLN A 25 10.72 -23.28 2.36
CA GLN A 25 12.19 -23.11 2.45
C GLN A 25 12.69 -22.86 3.88
N GLY A 26 11.82 -22.79 4.88
CA GLY A 26 12.20 -22.52 6.26
C GLY A 26 12.78 -21.12 6.50
N VAL A 27 12.55 -20.18 5.58
CA VAL A 27 12.98 -18.77 5.74
C VAL A 27 12.21 -18.10 6.87
N VAL A 28 10.94 -18.45 7.06
CA VAL A 28 10.10 -18.05 8.19
C VAL A 28 9.41 -19.27 8.78
N GLN A 29 9.17 -19.23 10.09
CA GLN A 29 8.39 -20.26 10.77
C GLN A 29 6.92 -19.85 10.85
N ALA A 30 6.02 -20.83 11.03
CA ALA A 30 4.57 -20.58 11.01
C ALA A 30 4.12 -19.64 12.14
N ASP A 31 4.79 -19.64 13.28
CA ASP A 31 4.54 -18.77 14.44
C ASP A 31 5.08 -17.34 14.26
N GLU A 32 5.96 -17.12 13.28
CA GLU A 32 6.43 -15.79 12.88
C GLU A 32 5.45 -15.11 11.89
N VAL A 33 4.48 -15.84 11.37
CA VAL A 33 3.50 -15.30 10.40
C VAL A 33 2.30 -14.70 11.13
N HIS A 34 2.19 -13.38 11.04
CA HIS A 34 1.09 -12.63 11.66
C HIS A 34 -0.03 -12.33 10.66
N ARG A 35 -1.28 -12.49 11.12
CA ARG A 35 -2.47 -12.14 10.32
C ARG A 35 -2.94 -10.74 10.68
N PRO A 36 -3.02 -9.81 9.71
CA PRO A 36 -3.48 -8.46 9.98
C PRO A 36 -5.00 -8.41 10.18
N LEU A 37 -5.46 -7.41 10.92
CA LEU A 37 -6.83 -6.93 10.88
C LEU A 37 -6.98 -5.90 9.76
N SER A 38 -8.21 -5.71 9.29
CA SER A 38 -8.51 -4.59 8.39
C SER A 38 -8.21 -3.26 9.07
N ILE A 39 -7.66 -2.32 8.31
CA ILE A 39 -7.44 -0.96 8.82
C ILE A 39 -8.77 -0.34 9.29
N ALA A 40 -8.75 0.40 10.39
CA ALA A 40 -9.92 1.13 10.82
C ALA A 40 -10.24 2.28 9.86
N ARG A 41 -11.53 2.57 9.66
CA ARG A 41 -11.96 3.63 8.73
C ARG A 41 -11.31 4.97 9.05
N ARG A 42 -11.31 5.39 10.31
CA ARG A 42 -10.70 6.65 10.76
C ARG A 42 -9.22 6.74 10.40
N ASP A 43 -8.51 5.61 10.46
CA ASP A 43 -7.08 5.55 10.20
C ASP A 43 -6.84 5.66 8.67
N LEU A 44 -7.66 5.01 7.85
CA LEU A 44 -7.63 5.19 6.39
C LEU A 44 -7.96 6.63 5.99
N GLU A 45 -8.94 7.26 6.65
CA GLU A 45 -9.37 8.66 6.41
C GLU A 45 -8.30 9.69 6.80
N SER A 46 -7.24 9.30 7.51
CA SER A 46 -6.08 10.17 7.76
C SER A 46 -5.28 10.51 6.48
N VAL A 47 -5.46 9.73 5.42
CA VAL A 47 -4.81 9.93 4.11
C VAL A 47 -5.85 10.04 3.00
N HIS A 48 -6.81 9.11 2.95
CA HIS A 48 -7.76 8.98 1.86
C HIS A 48 -9.13 9.53 2.24
N PRO A 49 -9.63 10.58 1.55
CA PRO A 49 -10.95 11.15 1.82
C PRO A 49 -12.06 10.08 1.76
N ARG A 50 -13.05 10.23 2.61
CA ARG A 50 -14.19 9.33 2.69
C ARG A 50 -14.90 9.13 1.35
N THR A 51 -15.02 10.19 0.56
CA THR A 51 -15.62 10.15 -0.77
C THR A 51 -14.91 9.15 -1.70
N TYR A 52 -13.57 9.12 -1.66
CA TYR A 52 -12.77 8.22 -2.49
C TYR A 52 -12.89 6.76 -2.03
N HIS A 53 -12.60 6.46 -0.75
CA HIS A 53 -12.60 5.07 -0.30
C HIS A 53 -13.99 4.44 -0.31
N GLU A 54 -15.07 5.22 -0.08
CA GLU A 54 -16.44 4.73 -0.23
C GLU A 54 -16.80 4.49 -1.71
N ALA A 55 -16.38 5.38 -2.63
CA ALA A 55 -16.59 5.17 -4.05
C ALA A 55 -15.93 3.87 -4.54
N PHE A 56 -14.66 3.63 -4.15
CA PHE A 56 -13.99 2.36 -4.45
C PHE A 56 -14.71 1.16 -3.80
N SER A 57 -14.98 1.22 -2.50
CA SER A 57 -15.54 0.07 -1.76
C SER A 57 -16.95 -0.32 -2.19
N ARG A 58 -17.70 0.60 -2.81
CA ARG A 58 -19.07 0.39 -3.31
C ARG A 58 -19.14 0.26 -4.83
N ASP A 59 -18.01 0.11 -5.52
CA ASP A 59 -17.91 0.04 -6.98
C ASP A 59 -18.59 1.24 -7.68
N ARG A 60 -18.33 2.45 -7.17
CA ARG A 60 -18.88 3.72 -7.69
C ARG A 60 -17.84 4.60 -8.37
N LEU A 61 -16.64 4.10 -8.56
CA LEU A 61 -15.61 4.79 -9.33
C LEU A 61 -16.05 4.88 -10.81
N THR A 62 -15.72 5.98 -11.43
CA THR A 62 -15.94 6.16 -12.87
C THR A 62 -15.02 5.22 -13.68
N ARG A 63 -15.38 4.94 -14.93
CA ARG A 63 -14.54 4.11 -15.82
C ARG A 63 -13.11 4.63 -16.01
N PRO A 64 -12.85 5.95 -16.12
CA PRO A 64 -11.47 6.47 -16.13
C PRO A 64 -10.70 6.17 -14.84
N GLU A 65 -11.31 6.33 -13.66
CA GLU A 65 -10.70 6.03 -12.37
C GLU A 65 -10.39 4.54 -12.22
N GLN A 66 -11.32 3.67 -12.58
CA GLN A 66 -11.11 2.21 -12.58
C GLN A 66 -9.95 1.81 -13.52
N ARG A 67 -9.88 2.40 -14.72
CA ARG A 67 -8.77 2.15 -15.65
C ARG A 67 -7.44 2.65 -15.14
N ARG A 68 -7.41 3.79 -14.44
CA ARG A 68 -6.19 4.32 -13.81
C ARG A 68 -5.65 3.36 -12.75
N ILE A 69 -6.52 2.80 -11.91
CA ILE A 69 -6.15 1.78 -10.93
C ILE A 69 -5.74 0.49 -11.63
N GLY A 70 -6.44 0.08 -12.67
CA GLY A 70 -6.18 -1.17 -13.39
C GLY A 70 -6.60 -2.44 -12.64
N LEU A 71 -7.39 -2.32 -11.58
CA LEU A 71 -7.92 -3.44 -10.79
C LEU A 71 -9.44 -3.29 -10.63
N PRO A 72 -10.22 -4.40 -10.70
CA PRO A 72 -11.68 -4.34 -10.52
C PRO A 72 -12.05 -4.17 -9.05
N ALA A 73 -13.09 -3.39 -8.74
CA ALA A 73 -13.58 -3.19 -7.37
C ALA A 73 -14.46 -4.36 -6.88
N THR A 74 -14.00 -5.59 -7.04
CA THR A 74 -14.72 -6.77 -6.55
C THR A 74 -14.68 -6.85 -5.02
N ARG A 75 -15.71 -7.43 -4.41
CA ARG A 75 -15.77 -7.59 -2.95
C ARG A 75 -14.52 -8.26 -2.34
N PRO A 76 -13.97 -9.36 -2.92
CA PRO A 76 -12.72 -9.93 -2.41
C PRO A 76 -11.53 -8.98 -2.52
N LEU A 77 -11.44 -8.18 -3.59
CA LEU A 77 -10.35 -7.21 -3.74
C LEU A 77 -10.49 -6.05 -2.76
N VAL A 78 -11.69 -5.52 -2.57
CA VAL A 78 -11.95 -4.51 -1.54
C VAL A 78 -11.48 -5.01 -0.17
N GLN A 79 -11.93 -6.19 0.25
CA GLN A 79 -11.52 -6.78 1.52
C GLN A 79 -9.99 -6.94 1.62
N ARG A 80 -9.36 -7.46 0.57
CA ARG A 80 -7.90 -7.59 0.51
C ARG A 80 -7.20 -6.24 0.67
N THR A 81 -7.70 -5.20 0.02
CA THR A 81 -7.08 -3.86 0.07
C THR A 81 -7.07 -3.30 1.48
N TRP A 82 -8.19 -3.39 2.18
CA TRP A 82 -8.28 -2.96 3.58
C TRP A 82 -7.37 -3.77 4.51
N LEU A 83 -7.25 -5.08 4.28
CA LEU A 83 -6.34 -5.97 5.02
C LEU A 83 -4.87 -5.65 4.72
N ALA A 84 -4.53 -5.31 3.47
CA ALA A 84 -3.16 -4.96 3.09
C ALA A 84 -2.69 -3.69 3.82
N VAL A 85 -3.52 -2.64 3.87
CA VAL A 85 -3.21 -1.42 4.63
C VAL A 85 -3.04 -1.73 6.12
N GLY A 86 -3.94 -2.52 6.70
CA GLY A 86 -3.81 -2.97 8.10
C GLY A 86 -2.55 -3.81 8.34
N GLY A 87 -2.13 -4.58 7.32
CA GLY A 87 -0.89 -5.36 7.35
C GLY A 87 0.35 -4.49 7.44
N THR A 88 0.42 -3.41 6.68
CA THR A 88 1.56 -2.46 6.74
C THR A 88 1.63 -1.78 8.11
N LEU A 89 0.49 -1.36 8.68
CA LEU A 89 0.48 -0.80 10.03
C LEU A 89 0.93 -1.83 11.09
N LEU A 90 0.44 -3.07 11.01
CA LEU A 90 0.86 -4.15 11.90
C LEU A 90 2.38 -4.40 11.76
N THR A 91 2.88 -4.47 10.54
CA THR A 91 4.30 -4.69 10.27
C THR A 91 5.16 -3.58 10.85
N ALA A 92 4.76 -2.31 10.68
CA ALA A 92 5.48 -1.19 11.27
C ALA A 92 5.53 -1.26 12.80
N ARG A 93 4.43 -1.63 13.47
CA ARG A 93 4.39 -1.82 14.92
C ARG A 93 5.25 -3.00 15.39
N LEU A 94 5.24 -4.11 14.65
CA LEU A 94 6.11 -5.24 14.93
C LEU A 94 7.60 -4.85 14.78
N ALA A 95 7.94 -4.07 13.76
CA ALA A 95 9.29 -3.55 13.57
C ALA A 95 9.73 -2.63 14.71
N LEU A 96 8.84 -1.77 15.23
CA LEU A 96 9.14 -0.95 16.42
C LEU A 96 9.40 -1.79 17.67
N GLN A 97 8.77 -2.95 17.80
CA GLN A 97 8.95 -3.85 18.95
C GLN A 97 10.16 -4.78 18.80
N ARG A 98 10.45 -5.24 17.57
CA ARG A 98 11.41 -6.32 17.30
C ARG A 98 12.64 -5.87 16.50
N GLY A 99 12.66 -4.62 16.04
CA GLY A 99 13.71 -4.06 15.17
C GLY A 99 13.49 -4.27 13.68
N LEU A 100 12.88 -5.38 13.28
CA LEU A 100 12.63 -5.73 11.88
C LEU A 100 11.30 -6.47 11.72
N ALA A 101 10.55 -6.17 10.67
CA ALA A 101 9.40 -6.94 10.21
C ALA A 101 9.20 -6.73 8.70
N SER A 102 8.55 -7.68 8.03
CA SER A 102 8.29 -7.65 6.60
C SER A 102 6.81 -7.84 6.28
N HIS A 103 6.32 -7.16 5.24
CA HIS A 103 4.96 -7.30 4.73
C HIS A 103 4.98 -7.73 3.26
N LEU A 104 4.42 -8.91 2.97
CA LEU A 104 4.48 -9.49 1.63
C LEU A 104 3.50 -8.86 0.62
N ALA A 105 2.59 -8.00 1.04
CA ALA A 105 1.49 -7.50 0.21
C ALA A 105 1.31 -5.97 0.26
N GLY A 106 2.26 -5.24 0.85
CA GLY A 106 2.29 -3.77 0.94
C GLY A 106 3.01 -3.10 -0.22
N GLY A 107 3.29 -1.80 -0.07
CA GLY A 107 4.03 -1.00 -1.03
C GLY A 107 3.16 -0.40 -2.14
N THR A 108 1.96 0.08 -1.82
CA THR A 108 1.00 0.64 -2.79
C THR A 108 1.24 2.13 -3.03
N HIS A 109 2.42 2.47 -3.52
CA HIS A 109 3.06 3.78 -3.56
C HIS A 109 2.51 4.76 -4.61
N HIS A 110 1.75 4.28 -5.62
CA HIS A 110 1.10 5.13 -6.61
C HIS A 110 -0.29 5.63 -6.20
N ALA A 111 -0.79 5.24 -5.03
CA ALA A 111 -2.07 5.75 -4.56
C ALA A 111 -1.89 7.15 -3.95
N HIS A 112 -2.54 8.13 -4.56
CA HIS A 112 -2.63 9.51 -4.09
C HIS A 112 -3.75 9.64 -3.05
N PRO A 113 -3.85 10.76 -2.31
CA PRO A 113 -4.91 10.93 -1.32
C PRO A 113 -6.31 10.71 -1.90
N GLY A 114 -6.63 11.29 -3.05
CA GLY A 114 -7.96 11.28 -3.65
C GLY A 114 -8.19 10.25 -4.76
N PHE A 115 -7.20 9.47 -5.17
CA PHE A 115 -7.34 8.50 -6.26
C PHE A 115 -6.26 7.42 -6.24
N GLY A 116 -6.56 6.27 -6.81
CA GLY A 116 -5.60 5.20 -7.03
C GLY A 116 -5.04 5.20 -8.45
N SER A 117 -3.86 4.60 -8.62
CA SER A 117 -3.15 4.49 -9.90
C SER A 117 -2.24 3.25 -9.89
N GLY A 118 -1.84 2.73 -11.06
CA GLY A 118 -0.77 1.73 -11.17
C GLY A 118 -0.96 0.50 -10.27
N PHE A 119 -2.15 -0.07 -10.22
CA PHE A 119 -2.53 -1.19 -9.33
C PHE A 119 -2.52 -0.85 -7.83
N CYS A 120 -2.31 0.41 -7.46
CA CYS A 120 -2.38 0.89 -6.09
C CYS A 120 -3.73 1.58 -5.85
N ILE A 121 -4.42 1.18 -4.79
CA ILE A 121 -5.75 1.70 -4.44
C ILE A 121 -5.64 2.66 -3.26
N PHE A 122 -5.09 2.22 -2.14
CA PHE A 122 -4.78 3.03 -0.97
C PHE A 122 -3.29 3.00 -0.70
N ASN A 123 -2.69 4.11 -0.30
CA ASN A 123 -1.28 4.18 0.05
C ASN A 123 -1.08 3.66 1.47
N ASP A 124 -0.70 2.42 1.57
CA ASP A 124 -0.58 1.70 2.83
C ASP A 124 0.56 2.25 3.71
N CYS A 125 1.69 2.63 3.10
CA CYS A 125 2.80 3.26 3.81
C CYS A 125 2.40 4.64 4.36
N ALA A 126 1.64 5.41 3.58
CA ALA A 126 1.16 6.72 4.02
C ALA A 126 0.18 6.60 5.19
N VAL A 127 -0.77 5.66 5.12
CA VAL A 127 -1.72 5.42 6.21
C VAL A 127 -0.99 4.96 7.48
N ALA A 128 -0.08 4.00 7.38
CA ALA A 128 0.71 3.54 8.52
C ALA A 128 1.51 4.68 9.15
N ALA A 129 2.18 5.50 8.34
CA ALA A 129 2.95 6.65 8.80
C ALA A 129 2.08 7.68 9.54
N ARG A 130 0.91 8.06 8.96
CA ARG A 130 -0.03 8.99 9.61
C ARG A 130 -0.53 8.47 10.95
N VAL A 131 -0.86 7.18 11.05
CA VAL A 131 -1.31 6.57 12.29
C VAL A 131 -0.21 6.60 13.34
N LEU A 132 0.99 6.14 13.04
CA LEU A 132 2.12 6.09 13.99
C LEU A 132 2.53 7.48 14.49
N LEU A 133 2.53 8.48 13.61
CA LEU A 133 2.78 9.89 13.99
C LEU A 133 1.65 10.46 14.83
N GLY A 134 0.39 10.14 14.46
CA GLY A 134 -0.81 10.62 15.15
C GLY A 134 -0.97 10.05 16.55
N THR A 135 -0.54 8.82 16.78
CA THR A 135 -0.53 8.16 18.10
C THR A 135 0.72 8.46 18.93
N GLY A 136 1.70 9.16 18.36
CA GLY A 136 2.95 9.48 19.04
C GLY A 136 3.91 8.28 19.19
N GLU A 137 3.64 7.16 18.51
CA GLU A 137 4.50 5.96 18.51
C GLU A 137 5.88 6.27 17.88
N VAL A 138 5.92 7.23 16.95
CA VAL A 138 7.15 7.75 16.34
C VAL A 138 7.08 9.27 16.18
N ARG A 139 8.23 9.93 16.03
CA ARG A 139 8.33 11.39 15.82
C ARG A 139 8.62 11.75 14.37
N ARG A 140 9.36 10.93 13.65
CA ARG A 140 9.75 11.13 12.25
C ARG A 140 9.83 9.78 11.55
N ILE A 141 9.58 9.78 10.24
CA ILE A 141 9.58 8.59 9.39
C ILE A 141 10.37 8.90 8.12
N LEU A 142 11.19 7.95 7.71
CA LEU A 142 11.78 7.90 6.38
C LEU A 142 11.11 6.75 5.61
N ILE A 143 10.55 7.05 4.44
CA ILE A 143 10.06 6.07 3.47
C ILE A 143 11.09 5.99 2.34
N VAL A 144 11.73 4.84 2.21
CA VAL A 144 12.67 4.57 1.11
C VAL A 144 11.98 3.64 0.13
N ASP A 145 11.73 4.13 -1.08
CA ASP A 145 11.08 3.42 -2.15
C ASP A 145 12.14 3.03 -3.20
N LEU A 146 12.36 1.73 -3.35
CA LEU A 146 13.30 1.15 -4.29
C LEU A 146 12.59 0.39 -5.42
N ASP A 147 11.27 0.60 -5.59
CA ASP A 147 10.55 0.10 -6.75
C ASP A 147 11.07 0.78 -8.03
N VAL A 148 11.01 0.06 -9.15
CA VAL A 148 11.46 0.59 -10.45
C VAL A 148 10.64 1.80 -10.91
N HIS A 149 9.41 1.95 -10.38
CA HIS A 149 8.53 3.07 -10.63
C HIS A 149 8.67 4.15 -9.55
N GLN A 150 8.49 5.41 -9.90
CA GLN A 150 8.51 6.50 -8.91
C GLN A 150 7.36 6.38 -7.93
N GLY A 151 7.63 6.53 -6.62
CA GLY A 151 6.63 6.57 -5.55
C GLY A 151 5.88 7.91 -5.46
N ASP A 152 5.26 8.34 -6.56
CA ASP A 152 4.59 9.62 -6.73
C ASP A 152 3.43 9.84 -5.74
N GLY A 153 2.63 8.80 -5.48
CA GLY A 153 1.55 8.86 -4.52
C GLY A 153 2.05 9.04 -3.08
N SER A 154 3.14 8.38 -2.71
CA SER A 154 3.75 8.55 -1.38
C SER A 154 4.30 9.96 -1.20
N ALA A 155 4.96 10.54 -2.20
CA ALA A 155 5.44 11.92 -2.19
C ALA A 155 4.26 12.91 -2.03
N ALA A 156 3.18 12.72 -2.81
CA ALA A 156 1.97 13.56 -2.73
C ALA A 156 1.27 13.51 -1.36
N CYS A 157 1.33 12.38 -0.65
CA CYS A 157 0.72 12.25 0.68
C CYS A 157 1.44 13.07 1.76
N PHE A 158 2.72 13.42 1.55
CA PHE A 158 3.57 14.05 2.59
C PHE A 158 4.24 15.35 2.16
N GLN A 159 3.88 15.93 1.01
CA GLN A 159 4.48 17.17 0.51
C GLN A 159 4.54 18.31 1.53
N ASP A 160 3.58 18.35 2.47
CA ASP A 160 3.44 19.40 3.48
C ASP A 160 3.70 18.89 4.92
N ASP A 161 4.25 17.69 5.10
CA ASP A 161 4.53 17.15 6.43
C ASP A 161 6.03 16.91 6.67
N PRO A 162 6.73 17.85 7.35
CA PRO A 162 8.18 17.75 7.54
C PRO A 162 8.62 16.59 8.45
N ARG A 163 7.69 15.87 9.06
CA ARG A 163 7.98 14.70 9.89
C ARG A 163 8.20 13.45 9.05
N VAL A 164 7.83 13.47 7.76
CA VAL A 164 8.00 12.34 6.84
C VAL A 164 8.89 12.76 5.68
N THR A 165 9.99 12.03 5.50
CA THR A 165 10.84 12.15 4.32
C THR A 165 10.55 10.99 3.39
N THR A 166 10.30 11.27 2.11
CA THR A 166 10.15 10.26 1.06
C THR A 166 11.37 10.31 0.14
N LEU A 167 12.00 9.16 -0.08
CA LEU A 167 13.09 8.97 -1.04
C LEU A 167 12.68 7.89 -2.03
N SER A 168 12.68 8.19 -3.33
CA SER A 168 12.40 7.22 -4.38
C SER A 168 13.59 7.11 -5.34
N VAL A 169 14.09 5.89 -5.52
CA VAL A 169 15.15 5.56 -6.49
C VAL A 169 14.52 4.73 -7.60
N HIS A 170 14.31 5.31 -8.77
CA HIS A 170 13.47 4.75 -9.81
C HIS A 170 14.03 5.02 -11.22
N ALA A 171 13.49 4.32 -12.23
CA ALA A 171 13.83 4.53 -13.63
C ALA A 171 13.13 5.78 -14.17
N ALA A 172 13.90 6.82 -14.52
CA ALA A 172 13.41 8.14 -14.94
C ALA A 172 12.44 8.11 -16.14
N SER A 173 12.60 7.16 -17.05
CA SER A 173 11.77 7.03 -18.26
C SER A 173 10.62 6.01 -18.13
N ASN A 174 10.29 5.61 -16.90
CA ASN A 174 9.23 4.64 -16.63
C ASN A 174 7.94 5.33 -16.11
N PHE A 175 6.87 4.55 -15.95
CA PHE A 175 5.62 5.02 -15.33
C PHE A 175 5.77 5.22 -13.80
N PRO A 176 5.17 6.27 -13.23
CA PRO A 176 4.77 7.52 -13.89
C PRO A 176 5.99 8.28 -14.41
N LEU A 177 5.84 9.16 -15.40
CA LEU A 177 6.97 10.00 -15.80
C LEU A 177 7.47 10.78 -14.61
N SER A 178 8.80 10.77 -14.41
CA SER A 178 9.42 11.38 -13.23
C SER A 178 9.04 12.86 -13.09
N LEU A 179 8.60 13.25 -11.88
CA LEU A 179 8.25 14.64 -11.56
C LEU A 179 9.43 15.62 -11.68
N ILE A 180 10.66 15.11 -11.75
CA ILE A 180 11.87 15.92 -11.95
C ILE A 180 11.94 16.49 -13.40
N HIS A 181 11.19 15.91 -14.31
CA HIS A 181 11.22 16.26 -15.75
C HIS A 181 9.94 16.99 -16.20
N ILE A 182 9.13 17.46 -15.28
CA ILE A 182 7.92 18.27 -15.55
C ILE A 182 8.22 19.74 -15.34
#